data_cdc155f2f88bb2819692fe21085c989f
#
_entry.id   cdc155f2f88bb2819692fe21085c989f
#
_cell.length_a   1.000
_cell.length_b   1.000
_cell.length_c   1.000
_cell.angle_alpha   90.00
_cell.angle_beta   90.00
_cell.angle_gamma   90.00
#
_symmetry.space_group_name_H-M   'P 1'
#
loop_
_entity.id
_entity.type
_entity.pdbx_description
1 polymer ?
#
loop_
_entity_poly.entity_id
_entity_poly.type
_entity_poly.pdbx_seq_one_letter_code
_entity_poly.pdbx_strand_id
1 'polypeptide(L)'
;PVVSDFKIQWRAAQQILAQDHSYLSLAYFVNWKNQLGFSIYEAMLASLWNSPYCIQIVNALWSSLSVLFVFLIGKSLYSMRNAFWAASVYAVSLFPCTYVSVLTNHIPALALILLAVWLLLCAPFRHQTVNVVIAGAALACSELLRPETILILVSFIVWQGFVFLKSKGKGMIMVLGSVLLLLGSYAGVLQLGDAAARVSGIAPQGVKSEDLYYKFLVGLNPHTMGRFSASLIQELEELQETGMSREEAELTLLQEKRPQGPDQWLRLLSRKSAVFWWERDLSWSLQGLHERYPISQAGSQTLTLLLGCLDSCQFFWVFLT
;
A
#
# COMPACT_ATOMS: atom_id res chain seq x y z
N PRO A 1 -9.43 0.62 15.91
CA PRO A 1 -8.52 1.05 16.96
C PRO A 1 -7.54 2.10 16.44
N VAL A 2 -7.26 3.10 17.24
CA VAL A 2 -6.29 4.16 16.94
C VAL A 2 -5.02 3.81 17.70
N VAL A 3 -4.15 2.99 17.10
CA VAL A 3 -2.95 2.45 17.73
C VAL A 3 -1.73 2.62 16.82
N SER A 4 -0.53 2.65 17.41
CA SER A 4 0.75 2.74 16.69
C SER A 4 0.75 3.89 15.66
N ASP A 5 1.21 3.64 14.45
CA ASP A 5 1.30 4.60 13.34
C ASP A 5 -0.06 5.24 13.01
N PHE A 6 -1.14 4.46 13.07
CA PHE A 6 -2.51 4.98 12.83
C PHE A 6 -2.92 6.03 13.86
N LYS A 7 -2.44 5.93 15.11
CA LYS A 7 -2.65 6.96 16.13
C LYS A 7 -1.90 8.24 15.81
N ILE A 8 -0.67 8.12 15.33
CA ILE A 8 0.16 9.26 14.94
C ILE A 8 -0.49 9.97 13.73
N GLN A 9 -0.91 9.22 12.73
CA GLN A 9 -1.54 9.74 11.52
C GLN A 9 -2.87 10.44 11.82
N TRP A 10 -3.75 9.80 12.60
CA TRP A 10 -5.01 10.40 13.03
C TRP A 10 -4.79 11.66 13.86
N ARG A 11 -3.82 11.69 14.79
CA ARG A 11 -3.46 12.89 15.53
C ARG A 11 -2.99 14.01 14.62
N ALA A 12 -2.15 13.71 13.63
CA ALA A 12 -1.72 14.67 12.62
C ALA A 12 -2.92 15.20 11.81
N ALA A 13 -3.89 14.35 11.45
CA ALA A 13 -5.11 14.78 10.78
C ALA A 13 -5.92 15.78 11.62
N GLN A 14 -6.02 15.56 12.94
CA GLN A 14 -6.67 16.50 13.86
C GLN A 14 -5.89 17.83 13.98
N GLN A 15 -4.56 17.76 14.00
CA GLN A 15 -3.70 18.95 14.03
C GLN A 15 -3.81 19.75 12.73
N ILE A 16 -3.87 19.08 11.55
CA ILE A 16 -4.13 19.73 10.27
C ILE A 16 -5.44 20.52 10.30
N LEU A 17 -6.53 19.92 10.81
CA LEU A 17 -7.83 20.59 10.94
C LEU A 17 -7.78 21.79 11.90
N ALA A 18 -6.98 21.70 12.95
CA ALA A 18 -6.77 22.77 13.92
C ALA A 18 -5.75 23.84 13.44
N GLN A 19 -5.19 23.69 12.25
CA GLN A 19 -4.07 24.53 11.73
C GLN A 19 -2.85 24.54 12.66
N ASP A 20 -2.65 23.46 13.43
CA ASP A 20 -1.48 23.24 14.27
C ASP A 20 -0.45 22.43 13.51
N HIS A 21 0.68 23.04 13.16
CA HIS A 21 1.75 22.43 12.38
C HIS A 21 2.77 21.64 13.21
N SER A 22 2.49 21.39 14.50
CA SER A 22 3.41 20.68 15.40
C SER A 22 3.72 19.23 14.96
N TYR A 23 2.82 18.60 14.15
CA TYR A 23 3.08 17.27 13.57
C TYR A 23 4.30 17.23 12.65
N LEU A 24 4.70 18.36 12.02
CA LEU A 24 5.85 18.42 11.11
C LEU A 24 7.19 18.18 11.84
N SER A 25 7.25 18.42 13.14
CA SER A 25 8.44 18.17 13.97
C SER A 25 8.52 16.76 14.54
N LEU A 26 7.49 15.93 14.35
CA LEU A 26 7.51 14.54 14.81
C LEU A 26 8.52 13.72 14.00
N ALA A 27 9.40 12.99 14.67
CA ALA A 27 10.40 12.13 14.03
C ALA A 27 9.76 11.17 12.99
N TYR A 28 8.51 10.74 13.23
CA TYR A 28 7.75 9.92 12.30
C TYR A 28 7.59 10.58 10.93
N PHE A 29 7.16 11.83 10.84
CA PHE A 29 6.97 12.53 9.57
C PHE A 29 8.25 13.16 9.03
N VAL A 30 9.24 13.44 9.87
CA VAL A 30 10.58 13.83 9.43
C VAL A 30 11.24 12.68 8.66
N ASN A 31 11.12 11.46 9.20
CA ASN A 31 11.69 10.27 8.60
C ASN A 31 10.87 9.71 7.43
N TRP A 32 9.54 9.83 7.46
CA TRP A 32 8.63 9.29 6.44
C TRP A 32 7.60 10.32 5.99
N LYS A 33 8.04 11.30 5.20
CA LYS A 33 7.21 12.41 4.66
C LYS A 33 5.97 11.91 3.91
N ASN A 34 6.09 10.80 3.20
CA ASN A 34 5.00 10.18 2.43
C ASN A 34 3.81 9.77 3.29
N GLN A 35 4.00 9.54 4.59
CA GLN A 35 2.90 9.20 5.51
C GLN A 35 1.95 10.38 5.76
N LEU A 36 2.37 11.62 5.47
CA LEU A 36 1.50 12.80 5.50
C LEU A 36 0.36 12.71 4.48
N GLY A 37 0.56 12.04 3.34
CA GLY A 37 -0.49 11.88 2.34
C GLY A 37 -1.74 11.22 2.90
N PHE A 38 -1.60 10.19 3.71
CA PHE A 38 -2.74 9.55 4.37
C PHE A 38 -3.33 10.42 5.49
N SER A 39 -2.49 11.13 6.26
CA SER A 39 -3.00 12.07 7.28
C SER A 39 -3.82 13.22 6.67
N ILE A 40 -3.43 13.71 5.48
CA ILE A 40 -4.22 14.68 4.72
C ILE A 40 -5.58 14.08 4.30
N TYR A 41 -5.58 12.84 3.80
CA TYR A 41 -6.81 12.13 3.47
C TYR A 41 -7.72 11.96 4.68
N GLU A 42 -7.18 11.57 5.83
CA GLU A 42 -7.93 11.49 7.09
C GLU A 42 -8.48 12.86 7.52
N ALA A 43 -7.71 13.93 7.40
CA ALA A 43 -8.16 15.28 7.70
C ALA A 43 -9.31 15.72 6.79
N MET A 44 -9.24 15.42 5.48
CA MET A 44 -10.33 15.69 4.54
C MET A 44 -11.63 14.98 4.95
N LEU A 45 -11.57 13.72 5.36
CA LEU A 45 -12.74 12.97 5.81
C LEU A 45 -13.23 13.48 7.17
N ALA A 46 -12.33 13.78 8.10
CA ALA A 46 -12.66 14.30 9.42
C ALA A 46 -13.25 15.71 9.36
N SER A 47 -13.00 16.49 8.30
CA SER A 47 -13.67 17.77 8.08
C SER A 47 -15.18 17.63 7.82
N LEU A 48 -15.61 16.48 7.29
CA LEU A 48 -17.03 16.16 7.07
C LEU A 48 -17.68 15.62 8.34
N TRP A 49 -16.97 14.78 9.05
CA TRP A 49 -17.41 14.19 10.32
C TRP A 49 -16.19 13.84 11.16
N ASN A 50 -15.92 14.65 12.18
CA ASN A 50 -14.74 14.53 13.03
C ASN A 50 -14.84 13.33 13.99
N SER A 51 -14.74 12.13 13.42
CA SER A 51 -14.79 10.88 14.16
C SER A 51 -14.00 9.79 13.42
N PRO A 52 -13.27 8.92 14.13
CA PRO A 52 -12.64 7.74 13.54
C PRO A 52 -13.63 6.84 12.79
N TYR A 53 -14.90 6.85 13.17
CA TYR A 53 -15.97 6.10 12.49
C TYR A 53 -16.18 6.56 11.04
N CYS A 54 -15.94 7.84 10.74
CA CYS A 54 -15.98 8.33 9.36
C CYS A 54 -15.01 7.56 8.48
N ILE A 55 -13.75 7.41 8.90
CA ILE A 55 -12.73 6.67 8.18
C ILE A 55 -13.12 5.18 8.02
N GLN A 56 -13.65 4.57 9.08
CA GLN A 56 -14.07 3.17 9.05
C GLN A 56 -15.22 2.93 8.05
N ILE A 57 -16.20 3.82 8.00
CA ILE A 57 -17.31 3.74 7.04
C ILE A 57 -16.79 3.90 5.61
N VAL A 58 -15.90 4.86 5.38
CA VAL A 58 -15.29 5.06 4.06
C VAL A 58 -14.40 3.86 3.67
N ASN A 59 -13.67 3.27 4.63
CA ASN A 59 -12.94 2.03 4.39
C ASN A 59 -13.87 0.87 4.03
N ALA A 60 -15.07 0.77 4.64
CA ALA A 60 -16.07 -0.23 4.25
C ALA A 60 -16.55 -0.04 2.81
N LEU A 61 -16.76 1.21 2.38
CA LEU A 61 -17.11 1.53 1.00
C LEU A 61 -15.99 1.16 0.03
N TRP A 62 -14.73 1.50 0.34
CA TRP A 62 -13.57 1.11 -0.47
C TRP A 62 -13.39 -0.41 -0.55
N SER A 63 -13.60 -1.12 0.56
CA SER A 63 -13.57 -2.59 0.58
C SER A 63 -14.65 -3.18 -0.32
N SER A 64 -15.87 -2.63 -0.29
CA SER A 64 -16.96 -3.05 -1.16
C SER A 64 -16.67 -2.77 -2.64
N LEU A 65 -16.05 -1.63 -2.96
CA LEU A 65 -15.59 -1.34 -4.32
C LEU A 65 -14.49 -2.32 -4.77
N SER A 66 -13.61 -2.74 -3.87
CA SER A 66 -12.60 -3.77 -4.16
C SER A 66 -13.24 -5.09 -4.57
N VAL A 67 -14.30 -5.54 -3.88
CA VAL A 67 -15.10 -6.73 -4.29
C VAL A 67 -15.67 -6.56 -5.70
N LEU A 68 -16.22 -5.36 -5.99
CA LEU A 68 -16.75 -5.05 -7.32
C LEU A 68 -15.66 -5.11 -8.39
N PHE A 69 -14.50 -4.53 -8.16
CA PHE A 69 -13.40 -4.57 -9.12
C PHE A 69 -12.85 -5.98 -9.33
N VAL A 70 -12.73 -6.78 -8.29
CA VAL A 70 -12.37 -8.21 -8.40
C VAL A 70 -13.38 -8.94 -9.31
N PHE A 71 -14.68 -8.71 -9.11
CA PHE A 71 -15.72 -9.27 -9.97
C PHE A 71 -15.58 -8.81 -11.42
N LEU A 72 -15.41 -7.51 -11.66
CA LEU A 72 -15.33 -6.93 -13.02
C LEU A 72 -14.08 -7.43 -13.77
N ILE A 73 -12.93 -7.51 -13.09
CA ILE A 73 -11.69 -8.06 -13.64
C ILE A 73 -11.89 -9.55 -13.95
N GLY A 74 -12.40 -10.32 -13.00
CA GLY A 74 -12.66 -11.74 -13.20
C GLY A 74 -13.63 -12.02 -14.34
N LYS A 75 -14.70 -11.23 -14.47
CA LYS A 75 -15.66 -11.34 -15.59
C LYS A 75 -15.01 -11.08 -16.94
N SER A 76 -14.04 -10.18 -17.01
CA SER A 76 -13.37 -9.83 -18.26
C SER A 76 -12.30 -10.84 -18.67
N LEU A 77 -11.63 -11.46 -17.70
CA LEU A 77 -10.53 -12.40 -17.95
C LEU A 77 -11.00 -13.86 -18.03
N TYR A 78 -12.09 -14.18 -17.34
CA TYR A 78 -12.60 -15.54 -17.20
C TYR A 78 -14.11 -15.60 -17.48
N SER A 79 -14.81 -16.56 -16.87
CA SER A 79 -16.26 -16.70 -16.97
C SER A 79 -16.97 -15.90 -15.86
N MET A 80 -18.25 -15.59 -16.10
CA MET A 80 -19.12 -14.98 -15.09
C MET A 80 -19.17 -15.77 -13.78
N ARG A 81 -19.17 -17.10 -13.89
CA ARG A 81 -19.19 -18.01 -12.73
C ARG A 81 -17.92 -17.88 -11.90
N ASN A 82 -16.75 -17.88 -12.54
CA ASN A 82 -15.47 -17.76 -11.86
C ASN A 82 -15.31 -16.37 -11.22
N ALA A 83 -15.75 -15.32 -11.92
CA ALA A 83 -15.77 -13.96 -11.39
C ALA A 83 -16.62 -13.85 -10.12
N PHE A 84 -17.80 -14.47 -10.13
CA PHE A 84 -18.69 -14.48 -8.98
C PHE A 84 -18.03 -15.19 -7.77
N TRP A 85 -17.43 -16.36 -8.00
CA TRP A 85 -16.75 -17.09 -6.93
C TRP A 85 -15.54 -16.32 -6.39
N ALA A 86 -14.69 -15.77 -7.24
CA ALA A 86 -13.55 -14.96 -6.82
C ALA A 86 -13.98 -13.75 -5.97
N ALA A 87 -14.99 -13.01 -6.42
CA ALA A 87 -15.52 -11.87 -5.67
C ALA A 87 -16.18 -12.31 -4.35
N SER A 88 -16.89 -13.44 -4.33
CA SER A 88 -17.52 -13.97 -3.12
C SER A 88 -16.48 -14.40 -2.08
N VAL A 89 -15.42 -15.09 -2.50
CA VAL A 89 -14.31 -15.47 -1.61
C VAL A 89 -13.62 -14.22 -1.06
N TYR A 90 -13.36 -13.22 -1.89
CA TYR A 90 -12.77 -11.97 -1.44
C TYR A 90 -13.69 -11.23 -0.45
N ALA A 91 -15.01 -11.18 -0.71
CA ALA A 91 -15.99 -10.49 0.12
C ALA A 91 -16.08 -11.08 1.54
N VAL A 92 -15.88 -12.40 1.70
CA VAL A 92 -15.91 -13.08 3.00
C VAL A 92 -14.53 -13.28 3.61
N SER A 93 -13.48 -12.79 2.95
CA SER A 93 -12.11 -12.88 3.46
C SER A 93 -11.98 -12.13 4.78
N LEU A 94 -11.44 -12.79 5.79
CA LEU A 94 -11.34 -12.23 7.15
C LEU A 94 -10.44 -11.00 7.19
N PHE A 95 -9.32 -11.02 6.50
CA PHE A 95 -8.35 -9.95 6.54
C PHE A 95 -8.94 -8.60 6.04
N PRO A 96 -9.50 -8.49 4.83
CA PRO A 96 -10.15 -7.26 4.39
C PRO A 96 -11.31 -6.83 5.30
N CYS A 97 -12.14 -7.78 5.76
CA CYS A 97 -13.29 -7.49 6.61
C CYS A 97 -12.88 -6.92 7.97
N THR A 98 -11.86 -7.48 8.62
CA THR A 98 -11.39 -7.02 9.93
C THR A 98 -10.60 -5.72 9.84
N TYR A 99 -9.84 -5.52 8.76
CA TYR A 99 -9.04 -4.32 8.53
C TYR A 99 -9.87 -3.05 8.32
N VAL A 100 -11.14 -3.17 7.92
CA VAL A 100 -12.08 -2.02 7.83
C VAL A 100 -12.18 -1.28 9.17
N SER A 101 -12.07 -1.98 10.30
CA SER A 101 -12.13 -1.37 11.64
C SER A 101 -10.85 -0.60 12.02
N VAL A 102 -9.76 -0.77 11.27
CA VAL A 102 -8.47 -0.10 11.49
C VAL A 102 -8.42 1.18 10.65
N LEU A 103 -7.85 2.26 11.19
CA LEU A 103 -7.62 3.48 10.43
C LEU A 103 -6.41 3.29 9.49
N THR A 104 -6.62 2.55 8.41
CA THR A 104 -5.54 2.11 7.53
C THR A 104 -5.64 2.69 6.13
N ASN A 105 -4.50 2.99 5.53
CA ASN A 105 -4.36 3.39 4.14
C ASN A 105 -4.39 2.22 3.15
N HIS A 106 -4.26 0.97 3.64
CA HIS A 106 -4.22 -0.22 2.78
C HIS A 106 -5.47 -0.40 1.94
N ILE A 107 -6.65 -0.20 2.54
CA ILE A 107 -7.94 -0.46 1.89
C ILE A 107 -8.20 0.51 0.74
N PRO A 108 -8.13 1.84 0.93
CA PRO A 108 -8.35 2.78 -0.18
C PRO A 108 -7.25 2.67 -1.25
N ALA A 109 -6.00 2.44 -0.87
CA ALA A 109 -4.91 2.25 -1.83
C ALA A 109 -5.14 1.00 -2.69
N LEU A 110 -5.52 -0.14 -2.10
CA LEU A 110 -5.83 -1.36 -2.84
C LEU A 110 -7.02 -1.17 -3.80
N ALA A 111 -8.09 -0.50 -3.36
CA ALA A 111 -9.24 -0.24 -4.21
C ALA A 111 -8.87 0.60 -5.45
N LEU A 112 -8.02 1.61 -5.28
CA LEU A 112 -7.51 2.43 -6.37
C LEU A 112 -6.60 1.63 -7.33
N ILE A 113 -5.77 0.74 -6.78
CA ILE A 113 -4.96 -0.20 -7.60
C ILE A 113 -5.87 -1.12 -8.41
N LEU A 114 -6.89 -1.73 -7.79
CA LEU A 114 -7.83 -2.60 -8.50
C LEU A 114 -8.63 -1.84 -9.57
N LEU A 115 -9.02 -0.60 -9.30
CA LEU A 115 -9.61 0.29 -10.30
C LEU A 115 -8.67 0.47 -11.50
N ALA A 116 -7.40 0.78 -11.26
CA ALA A 116 -6.42 0.97 -12.31
C ALA A 116 -6.20 -0.33 -13.12
N VAL A 117 -6.07 -1.48 -12.45
CA VAL A 117 -5.96 -2.79 -13.11
C VAL A 117 -7.19 -3.09 -13.98
N TRP A 118 -8.41 -2.84 -13.47
CA TRP A 118 -9.63 -3.00 -14.25
C TRP A 118 -9.64 -2.11 -15.50
N LEU A 119 -9.27 -0.84 -15.36
CA LEU A 119 -9.21 0.10 -16.49
C LEU A 119 -8.17 -0.32 -17.54
N LEU A 120 -7.01 -0.79 -17.12
CA LEU A 120 -5.92 -1.19 -18.02
C LEU A 120 -6.16 -2.52 -18.71
N LEU A 121 -6.72 -3.52 -18.01
CA LEU A 121 -6.95 -4.86 -18.57
C LEU A 121 -8.27 -4.99 -19.32
N CYS A 122 -9.32 -4.37 -18.83
CA CYS A 122 -10.69 -4.58 -19.31
C CYS A 122 -11.14 -3.49 -20.29
N ALA A 123 -10.43 -2.37 -20.33
CA ALA A 123 -10.71 -1.23 -21.20
C ALA A 123 -12.23 -0.90 -21.29
N PRO A 124 -12.92 -0.61 -20.15
CA PRO A 124 -14.38 -0.50 -20.09
C PRO A 124 -14.93 0.68 -20.89
N PHE A 125 -14.12 1.71 -21.13
CA PHE A 125 -14.52 2.86 -21.93
C PHE A 125 -14.10 2.69 -23.40
N ARG A 126 -14.92 3.22 -24.31
CA ARG A 126 -14.69 3.17 -25.75
C ARG A 126 -13.34 3.73 -26.19
N HIS A 127 -12.87 4.78 -25.48
CA HIS A 127 -11.58 5.42 -25.76
C HIS A 127 -10.51 4.88 -24.82
N GLN A 128 -9.59 4.09 -25.35
CA GLN A 128 -8.49 3.49 -24.59
C GLN A 128 -7.64 4.54 -23.85
N THR A 129 -7.44 5.73 -24.46
CA THR A 129 -6.74 6.86 -23.85
C THR A 129 -7.36 7.26 -22.50
N VAL A 130 -8.70 7.30 -22.41
CA VAL A 130 -9.41 7.65 -21.17
C VAL A 130 -9.14 6.61 -20.09
N ASN A 131 -9.17 5.31 -20.42
CA ASN A 131 -8.87 4.24 -19.47
C ASN A 131 -7.45 4.39 -18.89
N VAL A 132 -6.47 4.65 -19.75
CA VAL A 132 -5.06 4.78 -19.35
C VAL A 132 -4.84 6.02 -18.47
N VAL A 133 -5.43 7.15 -18.83
CA VAL A 133 -5.29 8.40 -18.06
C VAL A 133 -5.93 8.25 -16.67
N ILE A 134 -7.15 7.70 -16.58
CA ILE A 134 -7.82 7.49 -15.28
C ILE A 134 -7.05 6.46 -14.45
N ALA A 135 -6.50 5.41 -15.07
CA ALA A 135 -5.68 4.42 -14.38
C ALA A 135 -4.42 5.05 -13.78
N GLY A 136 -3.72 5.91 -14.55
CA GLY A 136 -2.55 6.63 -14.05
C GLY A 136 -2.90 7.57 -12.89
N ALA A 137 -4.02 8.29 -12.98
CA ALA A 137 -4.51 9.13 -11.90
C ALA A 137 -4.88 8.30 -10.64
N ALA A 138 -5.55 7.17 -10.80
CA ALA A 138 -5.88 6.27 -9.69
C ALA A 138 -4.62 5.71 -9.00
N LEU A 139 -3.61 5.30 -9.78
CA LEU A 139 -2.33 4.87 -9.23
C LEU A 139 -1.61 6.01 -8.48
N ALA A 140 -1.64 7.23 -8.99
CA ALA A 140 -1.06 8.38 -8.29
C ALA A 140 -1.78 8.68 -6.97
N CYS A 141 -3.10 8.65 -6.94
CA CYS A 141 -3.87 8.78 -5.70
C CYS A 141 -3.54 7.64 -4.71
N SER A 142 -3.39 6.42 -5.20
CA SER A 142 -2.95 5.29 -4.37
C SER A 142 -1.54 5.52 -3.80
N GLU A 143 -0.60 6.03 -4.61
CA GLU A 143 0.77 6.33 -4.17
C GLU A 143 0.82 7.39 -3.09
N LEU A 144 -0.03 8.45 -3.17
CA LEU A 144 -0.14 9.47 -2.13
C LEU A 144 -0.66 8.91 -0.82
N LEU A 145 -1.46 7.84 -0.85
CA LEU A 145 -1.93 7.13 0.34
C LEU A 145 -0.90 6.11 0.84
N ARG A 146 -0.26 5.39 -0.11
CA ARG A 146 0.67 4.30 0.18
C ARG A 146 1.62 4.05 -0.99
N PRO A 147 2.94 4.21 -0.80
CA PRO A 147 3.93 4.18 -1.86
C PRO A 147 4.28 2.74 -2.30
N GLU A 148 3.35 2.05 -2.98
CA GLU A 148 3.51 0.66 -3.46
C GLU A 148 3.17 0.50 -4.95
N THR A 149 2.72 1.56 -5.63
CA THR A 149 2.20 1.49 -7.01
C THR A 149 3.25 1.22 -8.07
N ILE A 150 4.53 1.40 -7.74
CA ILE A 150 5.65 1.14 -8.66
C ILE A 150 5.60 -0.29 -9.23
N LEU A 151 5.14 -1.28 -8.44
CA LEU A 151 5.02 -2.67 -8.89
C LEU A 151 4.00 -2.80 -10.03
N ILE A 152 2.89 -2.05 -9.96
CA ILE A 152 1.85 -2.06 -10.98
C ILE A 152 2.33 -1.35 -12.25
N LEU A 153 3.03 -0.23 -12.10
CA LEU A 153 3.63 0.50 -13.22
C LEU A 153 4.62 -0.38 -13.99
N VAL A 154 5.55 -1.03 -13.28
CA VAL A 154 6.53 -1.96 -13.89
C VAL A 154 5.81 -3.14 -14.56
N SER A 155 4.82 -3.73 -13.88
CA SER A 155 4.04 -4.85 -14.45
C SER A 155 3.32 -4.45 -15.73
N PHE A 156 2.75 -3.25 -15.79
CA PHE A 156 2.12 -2.73 -17.00
C PHE A 156 3.12 -2.52 -18.13
N ILE A 157 4.29 -1.94 -17.85
CA ILE A 157 5.35 -1.74 -18.86
C ILE A 157 5.81 -3.09 -19.43
N VAL A 158 6.05 -4.08 -18.56
CA VAL A 158 6.42 -5.44 -18.98
C VAL A 158 5.31 -6.06 -19.85
N TRP A 159 4.06 -5.94 -19.42
CA TRP A 159 2.92 -6.45 -20.20
C TRP A 159 2.83 -5.78 -21.58
N GLN A 160 3.00 -4.47 -21.66
CA GLN A 160 3.04 -3.74 -22.93
C GLN A 160 4.20 -4.22 -23.83
N GLY A 161 5.34 -4.56 -23.25
CA GLY A 161 6.45 -5.20 -23.95
C GLY A 161 6.05 -6.54 -24.58
N PHE A 162 5.34 -7.41 -23.85
CA PHE A 162 4.80 -8.65 -24.41
C PHE A 162 3.78 -8.42 -25.54
N VAL A 163 2.88 -7.44 -25.39
CA VAL A 163 1.91 -7.05 -26.43
C VAL A 163 2.66 -6.62 -27.70
N PHE A 164 3.70 -5.82 -27.57
CA PHE A 164 4.54 -5.37 -28.66
C PHE A 164 5.22 -6.55 -29.38
N LEU A 165 5.86 -7.45 -28.64
CA LEU A 165 6.51 -8.65 -29.20
C LEU A 165 5.50 -9.54 -29.94
N LYS A 166 4.32 -9.78 -29.35
CA LYS A 166 3.27 -10.60 -29.95
C LYS A 166 2.71 -9.97 -31.25
N SER A 167 2.68 -8.65 -31.33
CA SER A 167 2.23 -7.91 -32.52
C SER A 167 3.29 -7.86 -33.66
N LYS A 168 4.44 -8.54 -33.50
CA LYS A 168 5.57 -8.50 -34.44
C LYS A 168 6.04 -7.08 -34.74
N GLY A 169 6.08 -6.23 -33.72
CA GLY A 169 6.50 -4.82 -33.82
C GLY A 169 5.46 -3.87 -34.42
N LYS A 170 4.28 -4.37 -34.81
CA LYS A 170 3.18 -3.51 -35.26
C LYS A 170 2.54 -2.83 -34.05
N GLY A 171 2.26 -1.53 -34.16
CA GLY A 171 1.62 -0.78 -33.07
C GLY A 171 2.56 -0.21 -32.03
N MET A 172 3.87 -0.12 -32.30
CA MET A 172 4.85 0.49 -31.39
C MET A 172 4.42 1.87 -30.89
N ILE A 173 3.86 2.70 -31.76
CA ILE A 173 3.38 4.04 -31.39
C ILE A 173 2.25 3.94 -30.37
N MET A 174 1.32 2.97 -30.50
CA MET A 174 0.23 2.76 -29.56
C MET A 174 0.75 2.29 -28.20
N VAL A 175 1.71 1.35 -28.21
CA VAL A 175 2.35 0.84 -26.98
C VAL A 175 3.09 1.96 -26.25
N LEU A 176 3.97 2.69 -26.95
CA LEU A 176 4.69 3.82 -26.38
C LEU A 176 3.73 4.92 -25.91
N GLY A 177 2.73 5.25 -26.71
CA GLY A 177 1.70 6.23 -26.37
C GLY A 177 0.93 5.86 -25.09
N SER A 178 0.53 4.59 -24.92
CA SER A 178 -0.15 4.15 -23.71
C SER A 178 0.75 4.18 -22.46
N VAL A 179 2.02 3.80 -22.61
CA VAL A 179 2.99 3.89 -21.50
C VAL A 179 3.25 5.35 -21.12
N LEU A 180 3.49 6.22 -22.10
CA LEU A 180 3.72 7.64 -21.85
C LEU A 180 2.50 8.33 -21.23
N LEU A 181 1.30 7.99 -21.67
CA LEU A 181 0.06 8.52 -21.10
C LEU A 181 -0.15 8.06 -19.65
N LEU A 182 0.11 6.77 -19.37
CA LEU A 182 0.03 6.26 -18.00
C LEU A 182 1.02 6.97 -17.07
N LEU A 183 2.30 7.01 -17.46
CA LEU A 183 3.33 7.64 -16.67
C LEU A 183 3.13 9.16 -16.56
N GLY A 184 2.68 9.82 -17.63
CA GLY A 184 2.39 11.24 -17.63
C GLY A 184 1.22 11.61 -16.72
N SER A 185 0.10 10.87 -16.78
CA SER A 185 -1.05 11.09 -15.89
C SER A 185 -0.72 10.76 -14.44
N TYR A 186 0.02 9.66 -14.19
CA TYR A 186 0.52 9.32 -12.86
C TYR A 186 1.42 10.43 -12.29
N ALA A 187 2.46 10.82 -13.03
CA ALA A 187 3.39 11.85 -12.59
C ALA A 187 2.69 13.21 -12.41
N GLY A 188 1.77 13.57 -13.33
CA GLY A 188 1.02 14.82 -13.26
C GLY A 188 0.16 14.90 -12.00
N VAL A 189 -0.63 13.90 -11.68
CA VAL A 189 -1.48 13.87 -10.48
C VAL A 189 -0.62 13.83 -9.21
N LEU A 190 0.46 13.07 -9.19
CA LEU A 190 1.39 13.00 -8.06
C LEU A 190 2.05 14.37 -7.79
N GLN A 191 2.48 15.08 -8.87
CA GLN A 191 3.04 16.42 -8.75
C GLN A 191 2.01 17.44 -8.27
N LEU A 192 0.78 17.37 -8.78
CA LEU A 192 -0.31 18.25 -8.34
C LEU A 192 -0.65 18.04 -6.87
N GLY A 193 -0.71 16.80 -6.41
CA GLY A 193 -0.95 16.47 -4.99
C GLY A 193 0.17 16.99 -4.07
N ASP A 194 1.42 16.77 -4.47
CA ASP A 194 2.60 17.28 -3.75
C ASP A 194 2.63 18.82 -3.71
N ALA A 195 2.38 19.46 -4.85
CA ALA A 195 2.33 20.92 -4.96
C ALA A 195 1.19 21.51 -4.11
N ALA A 196 0.01 20.90 -4.14
CA ALA A 196 -1.12 21.32 -3.32
C ALA A 196 -0.79 21.24 -1.82
N ALA A 197 -0.15 20.15 -1.38
CA ALA A 197 0.27 19.98 0.00
C ALA A 197 1.34 21.00 0.44
N ARG A 198 2.25 21.37 -0.47
CA ARG A 198 3.26 22.41 -0.22
C ARG A 198 2.63 23.79 -0.14
N VAL A 199 1.81 24.16 -1.13
CA VAL A 199 1.20 25.50 -1.22
C VAL A 199 0.22 25.76 -0.08
N SER A 200 -0.50 24.73 0.36
CA SER A 200 -1.39 24.83 1.54
C SER A 200 -0.63 24.97 2.87
N GLY A 201 0.70 24.80 2.88
CA GLY A 201 1.50 24.80 4.10
C GLY A 201 1.34 23.52 4.96
N ILE A 202 0.49 22.57 4.54
CA ILE A 202 0.28 21.31 5.28
C ILE A 202 1.52 20.43 5.23
N ALA A 203 2.18 20.35 4.08
CA ALA A 203 3.44 19.63 3.94
C ALA A 203 4.48 20.46 3.16
N PRO A 204 5.15 21.41 3.80
CA PRO A 204 6.09 22.31 3.12
C PRO A 204 7.24 21.59 2.40
N GLN A 205 7.64 20.42 2.92
CA GLN A 205 8.65 19.55 2.31
C GLN A 205 8.08 18.58 1.26
N GLY A 206 6.76 18.60 1.07
CA GLY A 206 6.05 17.69 0.18
C GLY A 206 5.67 16.37 0.83
N VAL A 207 4.99 15.52 0.06
CA VAL A 207 4.46 14.22 0.48
C VAL A 207 5.03 13.04 -0.32
N LYS A 208 6.02 13.26 -1.17
CA LYS A 208 6.64 12.19 -1.96
C LYS A 208 7.60 11.38 -1.12
N SER A 209 7.59 10.06 -1.36
CA SER A 209 8.60 9.18 -0.79
C SER A 209 9.97 9.43 -1.43
N GLU A 210 10.95 9.73 -0.61
CA GLU A 210 12.36 9.88 -1.00
C GLU A 210 13.19 8.65 -0.51
N ASP A 211 12.56 7.70 0.19
CA ASP A 211 13.21 6.62 0.93
C ASP A 211 13.39 5.34 0.08
N LEU A 212 13.87 5.46 -1.15
CA LEU A 212 14.05 4.29 -2.03
C LEU A 212 15.10 3.33 -1.45
N TYR A 213 16.24 3.84 -1.04
CA TYR A 213 17.33 3.01 -0.51
C TYR A 213 16.98 2.39 0.83
N TYR A 214 16.26 3.10 1.71
CA TYR A 214 15.74 2.54 2.95
C TYR A 214 14.85 1.31 2.73
N LYS A 215 13.96 1.36 1.75
CA LYS A 215 13.10 0.21 1.40
C LYS A 215 13.93 -0.99 0.94
N PHE A 216 14.98 -0.77 0.16
CA PHE A 216 15.90 -1.83 -0.23
C PHE A 216 16.74 -2.31 0.96
N LEU A 217 17.22 -1.40 1.81
CA LEU A 217 17.98 -1.73 3.01
C LEU A 217 17.18 -2.65 3.94
N VAL A 218 15.93 -2.29 4.25
CA VAL A 218 15.03 -3.15 5.03
C VAL A 218 14.73 -4.44 4.26
N GLY A 219 14.39 -4.33 2.98
CA GLY A 219 13.96 -5.44 2.15
C GLY A 219 15.03 -6.49 1.91
N LEU A 220 16.29 -6.11 1.78
CA LEU A 220 17.40 -7.02 1.49
C LEU A 220 18.18 -7.46 2.74
N ASN A 221 17.79 -7.02 3.92
CA ASN A 221 18.42 -7.42 5.17
C ASN A 221 17.98 -8.85 5.57
N PRO A 222 18.87 -9.85 5.53
CA PRO A 222 18.54 -11.23 5.86
C PRO A 222 18.27 -11.46 7.35
N HIS A 223 18.71 -10.54 8.23
CA HIS A 223 18.49 -10.66 9.67
C HIS A 223 17.07 -10.27 10.08
N THR A 224 16.51 -9.24 9.45
CA THR A 224 15.13 -8.76 9.73
C THR A 224 14.09 -9.36 8.81
N MET A 225 14.49 -10.05 7.75
CA MET A 225 13.61 -10.63 6.73
C MET A 225 12.66 -9.60 6.08
N GLY A 226 13.09 -8.37 5.97
CA GLY A 226 12.31 -7.28 5.42
C GLY A 226 11.34 -6.61 6.40
N ARG A 227 11.42 -6.91 7.68
CA ARG A 227 10.63 -6.26 8.72
C ARG A 227 11.32 -5.00 9.23
N PHE A 228 10.53 -4.10 9.77
CA PHE A 228 11.03 -2.93 10.51
C PHE A 228 11.95 -3.38 11.66
N SER A 229 13.05 -2.65 11.86
CA SER A 229 13.98 -2.86 12.95
C SER A 229 14.38 -1.52 13.57
N ALA A 230 14.13 -1.36 14.86
CA ALA A 230 14.54 -0.18 15.60
C ALA A 230 16.08 -0.04 15.64
N SER A 231 16.82 -1.16 15.72
CA SER A 231 18.28 -1.14 15.69
C SER A 231 18.82 -0.60 14.36
N LEU A 232 18.14 -0.88 13.24
CA LEU A 232 18.53 -0.36 11.93
C LEU A 232 18.34 1.16 11.84
N ILE A 233 17.29 1.69 12.46
CA ILE A 233 17.09 3.15 12.55
C ILE A 233 18.20 3.78 13.39
N GLN A 234 18.54 3.18 14.52
CA GLN A 234 19.62 3.67 15.37
C GLN A 234 20.97 3.68 14.62
N GLU A 235 21.31 2.61 13.89
CA GLU A 235 22.53 2.56 13.07
C GLU A 235 22.54 3.66 11.99
N LEU A 236 21.38 3.98 11.39
CA LEU A 236 21.26 5.09 10.44
C LEU A 236 21.49 6.44 11.12
N GLU A 237 20.92 6.65 12.31
CA GLU A 237 21.09 7.88 13.08
C GLU A 237 22.56 8.06 13.50
N GLU A 238 23.22 7.00 13.98
CA GLU A 238 24.64 7.02 14.32
C GLU A 238 25.54 7.43 13.13
N LEU A 239 25.28 6.90 11.93
CA LEU A 239 26.01 7.29 10.73
C LEU A 239 25.75 8.77 10.32
N GLN A 240 24.51 9.25 10.48
CA GLN A 240 24.19 10.65 10.24
C GLN A 240 24.89 11.60 11.23
N GLU A 241 25.07 11.19 12.48
CA GLU A 241 25.83 11.94 13.48
C GLU A 241 27.32 12.09 13.09
N THR A 242 27.87 11.19 12.29
CA THR A 242 29.23 11.33 11.73
C THR A 242 29.33 12.36 10.58
N GLY A 243 28.21 12.98 10.19
CA GLY A 243 28.13 13.96 9.11
C GLY A 243 27.76 13.39 7.75
N MET A 244 27.43 12.11 7.65
CA MET A 244 26.90 11.52 6.41
C MET A 244 25.49 12.02 6.13
N SER A 245 25.17 12.24 4.85
CA SER A 245 23.78 12.42 4.43
C SER A 245 22.98 11.13 4.67
N ARG A 246 21.65 11.25 4.81
CA ARG A 246 20.79 10.08 5.00
C ARG A 246 20.92 9.07 3.86
N GLU A 247 20.99 9.56 2.63
CA GLU A 247 21.14 8.72 1.43
C GLU A 247 22.46 7.92 1.45
N GLU A 248 23.57 8.56 1.82
CA GLU A 248 24.87 7.91 1.95
C GLU A 248 24.88 6.86 3.05
N ALA A 249 24.28 7.15 4.21
CA ALA A 249 24.15 6.21 5.32
C ALA A 249 23.30 4.98 4.92
N GLU A 250 22.17 5.19 4.23
CA GLU A 250 21.31 4.12 3.71
C GLU A 250 22.05 3.23 2.71
N LEU A 251 22.80 3.82 1.77
CA LEU A 251 23.61 3.08 0.79
C LEU A 251 24.73 2.29 1.44
N THR A 252 25.40 2.87 2.43
CA THR A 252 26.49 2.21 3.18
C THR A 252 25.95 0.97 3.89
N LEU A 253 24.88 1.10 4.66
CA LEU A 253 24.25 -0.03 5.34
C LEU A 253 23.66 -1.05 4.37
N LEU A 254 23.12 -0.61 3.25
CA LEU A 254 22.61 -1.52 2.21
C LEU A 254 23.73 -2.40 1.64
N GLN A 255 24.89 -1.83 1.36
CA GLN A 255 26.05 -2.59 0.87
C GLN A 255 26.57 -3.59 1.89
N GLU A 256 26.57 -3.21 3.17
CA GLU A 256 27.01 -4.06 4.26
C GLU A 256 26.01 -5.21 4.53
N LYS A 257 24.72 -4.91 4.63
CA LYS A 257 23.70 -5.86 5.13
C LYS A 257 23.03 -6.68 4.04
N ARG A 258 23.22 -6.37 2.75
CA ARG A 258 22.64 -7.19 1.67
C ARG A 258 23.25 -8.59 1.62
N PRO A 259 22.53 -9.60 1.12
CA PRO A 259 23.10 -10.93 0.91
C PRO A 259 24.35 -10.90 0.02
N GLN A 260 25.42 -11.52 0.47
CA GLN A 260 26.73 -11.51 -0.20
C GLN A 260 26.93 -12.75 -1.09
N GLY A 261 26.12 -13.80 -0.93
CA GLY A 261 26.25 -15.04 -1.69
C GLY A 261 24.93 -15.68 -2.08
N PRO A 262 24.93 -16.60 -3.06
CA PRO A 262 23.71 -17.25 -3.56
C PRO A 262 22.92 -17.98 -2.49
N ASP A 263 23.58 -18.57 -1.49
CA ASP A 263 22.97 -19.25 -0.36
C ASP A 263 22.21 -18.30 0.56
N GLN A 264 22.74 -17.11 0.80
CA GLN A 264 22.07 -16.07 1.58
C GLN A 264 20.85 -15.51 0.82
N TRP A 265 20.97 -15.31 -0.50
CA TRP A 265 19.86 -14.92 -1.35
C TRP A 265 18.73 -15.97 -1.31
N LEU A 266 19.07 -17.25 -1.48
CA LEU A 266 18.09 -18.31 -1.45
C LEU A 266 17.39 -18.39 -0.08
N ARG A 267 18.13 -18.29 1.00
CA ARG A 267 17.57 -18.23 2.37
C ARG A 267 16.65 -17.01 2.57
N LEU A 268 17.06 -15.82 2.13
CA LEU A 268 16.24 -14.62 2.23
C LEU A 268 14.95 -14.79 1.45
N LEU A 269 15.02 -15.20 0.18
CA LEU A 269 13.84 -15.36 -0.68
C LEU A 269 12.90 -16.44 -0.18
N SER A 270 13.41 -17.61 0.25
CA SER A 270 12.56 -18.68 0.80
C SER A 270 11.85 -18.25 2.10
N ARG A 271 12.55 -17.56 3.00
CA ARG A 271 11.94 -17.04 4.24
C ARG A 271 10.93 -15.93 3.94
N LYS A 272 11.22 -15.01 3.04
CA LYS A 272 10.26 -13.98 2.61
C LYS A 272 9.01 -14.59 1.97
N SER A 273 9.18 -15.60 1.13
CA SER A 273 8.05 -16.33 0.55
C SER A 273 7.22 -17.00 1.63
N ALA A 274 7.87 -17.63 2.62
CA ALA A 274 7.15 -18.23 3.75
C ALA A 274 6.36 -17.15 4.53
N VAL A 275 6.98 -16.02 4.89
CA VAL A 275 6.31 -14.92 5.57
C VAL A 275 5.15 -14.38 4.73
N PHE A 276 5.37 -14.15 3.45
CA PHE A 276 4.35 -13.59 2.54
C PHE A 276 3.12 -14.50 2.41
N TRP A 277 3.32 -15.81 2.32
CA TRP A 277 2.23 -16.77 2.08
C TRP A 277 1.59 -17.33 3.36
N TRP A 278 2.34 -17.46 4.46
CA TRP A 278 1.89 -18.16 5.67
C TRP A 278 1.60 -17.23 6.85
N GLU A 279 2.25 -16.05 6.91
CA GLU A 279 2.08 -15.17 8.05
C GLU A 279 0.92 -14.20 7.81
N ARG A 280 -0.11 -14.32 8.64
CA ARG A 280 -1.28 -13.43 8.65
C ARG A 280 -1.28 -12.66 9.96
N ASP A 281 -1.09 -11.36 9.88
CA ASP A 281 -1.12 -10.50 11.06
C ASP A 281 -2.50 -9.88 11.25
N LEU A 282 -3.31 -10.53 12.09
CA LEU A 282 -4.61 -10.02 12.54
C LEU A 282 -4.51 -9.23 13.85
N SER A 283 -3.30 -9.03 14.39
CA SER A 283 -3.09 -8.40 15.70
C SER A 283 -3.70 -7.00 15.79
N TRP A 284 -3.58 -6.20 14.74
CA TRP A 284 -4.14 -4.86 14.69
C TRP A 284 -5.67 -4.83 14.80
N SER A 285 -6.33 -5.76 14.12
CA SER A 285 -7.80 -5.89 14.18
C SER A 285 -8.26 -6.39 15.55
N LEU A 286 -7.52 -7.33 16.14
CA LEU A 286 -7.81 -7.91 17.44
C LEU A 286 -7.52 -6.95 18.61
N GLN A 287 -6.50 -6.09 18.48
CA GLN A 287 -6.17 -5.11 19.51
C GLN A 287 -7.35 -4.15 19.77
N GLY A 288 -8.06 -3.73 18.73
CA GLY A 288 -9.26 -2.90 18.89
C GLY A 288 -10.43 -3.61 19.58
N LEU A 289 -10.56 -4.92 19.38
CA LEU A 289 -11.51 -5.73 20.12
C LEU A 289 -11.12 -5.83 21.60
N HIS A 290 -9.85 -6.03 21.89
CA HIS A 290 -9.34 -6.14 23.26
C HIS A 290 -9.46 -4.83 24.05
N GLU A 291 -9.24 -3.69 23.42
CA GLU A 291 -9.43 -2.38 24.05
C GLU A 291 -10.90 -2.10 24.40
N ARG A 292 -11.84 -2.59 23.58
CA ARG A 292 -13.28 -2.36 23.77
C ARG A 292 -13.95 -3.42 24.65
N TYR A 293 -13.47 -4.64 24.58
CA TYR A 293 -13.96 -5.80 25.32
C TYR A 293 -12.77 -6.53 25.93
N PRO A 294 -12.53 -6.40 27.25
CA PRO A 294 -11.41 -7.07 27.89
C PRO A 294 -11.59 -8.59 27.81
N ILE A 295 -11.04 -9.18 26.78
CA ILE A 295 -10.99 -10.62 26.58
C ILE A 295 -9.81 -11.14 27.39
N SER A 296 -9.96 -12.27 28.10
CA SER A 296 -8.84 -12.91 28.80
C SER A 296 -7.71 -13.24 27.83
N GLN A 297 -6.48 -13.28 28.31
CA GLN A 297 -5.32 -13.59 27.46
C GLN A 297 -5.49 -14.94 26.72
N ALA A 298 -6.04 -15.96 27.40
CA ALA A 298 -6.38 -17.24 26.79
C ALA A 298 -7.45 -17.10 25.69
N GLY A 299 -8.50 -16.30 25.92
CA GLY A 299 -9.53 -16.02 24.93
C GLY A 299 -8.98 -15.29 23.70
N SER A 300 -8.07 -14.33 23.87
CA SER A 300 -7.39 -13.64 22.79
C SER A 300 -6.54 -14.58 21.94
N GLN A 301 -5.76 -15.47 22.59
CA GLN A 301 -4.95 -16.48 21.88
C GLN A 301 -5.84 -17.48 21.12
N THR A 302 -6.91 -17.94 21.73
CA THR A 302 -7.87 -18.86 21.06
C THR A 302 -8.53 -18.19 19.86
N LEU A 303 -8.94 -16.93 19.99
CA LEU A 303 -9.54 -16.17 18.88
C LEU A 303 -8.53 -15.98 17.74
N THR A 304 -7.27 -15.63 18.04
CA THR A 304 -6.20 -15.49 17.05
C THR A 304 -5.96 -16.81 16.30
N LEU A 305 -5.90 -17.92 17.03
CA LEU A 305 -5.75 -19.26 16.42
C LEU A 305 -6.94 -19.62 15.52
N LEU A 306 -8.17 -19.42 15.99
CA LEU A 306 -9.37 -19.70 15.21
C LEU A 306 -9.44 -18.86 13.93
N LEU A 307 -9.16 -17.55 14.03
CA LEU A 307 -9.15 -16.65 12.87
C LEU A 307 -8.00 -17.02 11.91
N GLY A 308 -6.83 -17.38 12.42
CA GLY A 308 -5.71 -17.87 11.61
C GLY A 308 -6.03 -19.18 10.87
N CYS A 309 -6.71 -20.12 11.52
CA CYS A 309 -7.18 -21.35 10.89
C CYS A 309 -8.21 -21.07 9.79
N LEU A 310 -9.19 -20.19 10.06
CA LEU A 310 -10.21 -19.81 9.08
C LEU A 310 -9.60 -19.11 7.85
N ASP A 311 -8.67 -18.19 8.06
CA ASP A 311 -7.97 -17.51 6.97
C ASP A 311 -7.12 -18.50 6.15
N SER A 312 -6.44 -19.44 6.80
CA SER A 312 -5.70 -20.50 6.14
C SER A 312 -6.62 -21.42 5.31
N CYS A 313 -7.79 -21.80 5.83
CA CYS A 313 -8.79 -22.56 5.08
C CYS A 313 -9.28 -21.78 3.85
N GLN A 314 -9.55 -20.49 3.97
CA GLN A 314 -9.93 -19.64 2.84
C GLN A 314 -8.82 -19.56 1.79
N PHE A 315 -7.57 -19.46 2.22
CA PHE A 315 -6.42 -19.44 1.32
C PHE A 315 -6.32 -20.76 0.52
N PHE A 316 -6.43 -21.92 1.17
CA PHE A 316 -6.44 -23.22 0.48
C PHE A 316 -7.62 -23.36 -0.50
N TRP A 317 -8.77 -22.82 -0.16
CA TRP A 317 -9.94 -22.85 -1.05
C TRP A 317 -9.69 -22.09 -2.37
N VAL A 318 -8.98 -20.95 -2.31
CA VAL A 318 -8.62 -20.16 -3.51
C VAL A 318 -7.69 -20.94 -4.45
N PHE A 319 -6.85 -21.84 -3.93
CA PHE A 319 -5.96 -22.66 -4.76
C PHE A 319 -6.61 -23.95 -5.30
N LEU A 320 -7.75 -24.37 -4.75
CA LEU A 320 -8.45 -25.58 -5.17
C LEU A 320 -9.60 -25.29 -6.15
N THR A 321 -9.96 -24.04 -6.37
CA THR A 321 -11.01 -23.59 -7.31
C THR A 321 -10.43 -22.85 -8.50
#